data_dbc57f8d3f4a1b5c441d95902dfdb843
#
_entry.id   dbc57f8d3f4a1b5c441d95902dfdb843
#
_cell.length_a   1.000
_cell.length_b   1.000
_cell.length_c   1.000
_cell.angle_alpha   90.00
_cell.angle_beta   90.00
_cell.angle_gamma   90.00
#
_symmetry.space_group_name_H-M   'P 1'
#
loop_
_entity.id
_entity.type
_entity.pdbx_description
1 polymer ?
#
loop_
_entity_poly.entity_id
_entity_poly.type
_entity_poly.pdbx_seq_one_letter_code
_entity_poly.pdbx_strand_id
1 'polypeptide(L)'
;MKTKKPKIVCITGGKGGTGKTLCAVNIAIMFKNEGYNVLLIDGDVENPNTYLLLNGKLENKIEVPFFMPQILEDRCSKCGLCSQNCASHALLYIDDSIPILMSSLCSGCKLCYKICPENAINPDFKTIGWTYSTEISDLSLLIGELKPSEARSAGIVEKLIENLENDLQKEPNKFDIIIFDTAPGAHCDVELLIDKSDIVIPITEPTRFGKLDLGRIIELINLLKKDYKVIVNRSSLLGYKDQFLAELQEENIKVLGDIPMDSDIVDSYCIGKPLMDKENGFNNNGAGFIAFTHIYENLKKWLEFN
;
A
#
# COMPACT_ATOMS: atom_id res chain seq x y z
N MET A 1 -30.37 -5.56 10.44
CA MET A 1 -29.67 -5.66 9.14
C MET A 1 -28.28 -6.19 9.44
N LYS A 2 -27.80 -7.26 8.77
CA LYS A 2 -26.42 -7.71 8.92
C LYS A 2 -25.53 -6.61 8.32
N THR A 3 -24.63 -6.02 9.09
CA THR A 3 -23.61 -5.09 8.61
C THR A 3 -22.75 -5.82 7.59
N LYS A 4 -22.81 -5.40 6.33
CA LYS A 4 -21.98 -5.97 5.26
C LYS A 4 -20.58 -5.39 5.42
N LYS A 5 -19.62 -6.23 5.83
CA LYS A 5 -18.22 -5.82 5.92
C LYS A 5 -17.73 -5.42 4.52
N PRO A 6 -17.01 -4.29 4.36
CA PRO A 6 -16.46 -3.91 3.06
C PRO A 6 -15.51 -4.99 2.52
N LYS A 7 -15.44 -5.13 1.20
CA LYS A 7 -14.42 -5.96 0.55
C LYS A 7 -13.12 -5.18 0.43
N ILE A 8 -12.00 -5.79 0.78
CA ILE A 8 -10.68 -5.15 0.75
C ILE A 8 -9.81 -5.80 -0.32
N VAL A 9 -9.43 -5.03 -1.33
CA VAL A 9 -8.61 -5.45 -2.47
C VAL A 9 -7.24 -4.78 -2.37
N CYS A 10 -6.16 -5.56 -2.41
CA CYS A 10 -4.81 -5.04 -2.44
C CYS A 10 -4.22 -5.13 -3.85
N ILE A 11 -3.83 -4.00 -4.42
CA ILE A 11 -3.13 -3.92 -5.71
C ILE A 11 -1.65 -3.73 -5.43
N THR A 12 -0.83 -4.69 -5.87
CA THR A 12 0.59 -4.76 -5.56
C THR A 12 1.43 -5.15 -6.79
N GLY A 13 2.75 -5.21 -6.65
CA GLY A 13 3.65 -5.68 -7.72
C GLY A 13 5.10 -5.58 -7.29
N GLY A 14 5.92 -6.49 -7.76
CA GLY A 14 7.32 -6.62 -7.33
C GLY A 14 8.24 -5.50 -7.80
N LYS A 15 7.81 -4.65 -8.76
CA LYS A 15 8.66 -3.63 -9.39
C LYS A 15 7.93 -2.28 -9.47
N GLY A 16 8.71 -1.18 -9.42
CA GLY A 16 8.23 0.17 -9.73
C GLY A 16 7.84 0.33 -11.20
N GLY A 17 6.83 1.15 -11.48
CA GLY A 17 6.41 1.49 -12.84
C GLY A 17 5.59 0.42 -13.57
N THR A 18 5.17 -0.67 -12.93
CA THR A 18 4.33 -1.72 -13.55
C THR A 18 2.87 -1.29 -13.78
N GLY A 19 2.45 -0.15 -13.23
CA GLY A 19 1.09 0.38 -13.40
C GLY A 19 0.14 0.06 -12.23
N LYS A 20 0.64 -0.22 -11.04
CA LYS A 20 -0.17 -0.46 -9.83
C LYS A 20 -1.17 0.66 -9.57
N THR A 21 -0.67 1.87 -9.38
CA THR A 21 -1.48 3.06 -9.09
C THR A 21 -2.48 3.36 -10.21
N LEU A 22 -2.06 3.19 -11.47
CA LEU A 22 -2.97 3.32 -12.61
C LEU A 22 -4.15 2.34 -12.51
N CYS A 23 -3.86 1.06 -12.21
CA CYS A 23 -4.90 0.05 -12.02
C CYS A 23 -5.77 0.35 -10.80
N ALA A 24 -5.16 0.73 -9.66
CA ALA A 24 -5.89 1.04 -8.43
C ALA A 24 -6.90 2.18 -8.64
N VAL A 25 -6.45 3.28 -9.24
CA VAL A 25 -7.29 4.45 -9.51
C VAL A 25 -8.41 4.11 -10.49
N ASN A 26 -8.11 3.46 -11.63
CA ASN A 26 -9.13 3.15 -12.63
C ASN A 26 -10.18 2.15 -12.10
N ILE A 27 -9.76 1.12 -11.34
CA ILE A 27 -10.69 0.18 -10.71
C ILE A 27 -11.56 0.90 -9.66
N ALA A 28 -10.98 1.79 -8.84
CA ALA A 28 -11.74 2.60 -7.88
C ALA A 28 -12.80 3.45 -8.56
N ILE A 29 -12.45 4.13 -9.64
CA ILE A 29 -13.38 4.94 -10.45
C ILE A 29 -14.50 4.08 -11.05
N MET A 30 -14.22 2.87 -11.50
CA MET A 30 -15.26 1.98 -12.05
C MET A 30 -16.28 1.58 -10.99
N PHE A 31 -15.85 1.19 -9.78
CA PHE A 31 -16.77 0.93 -8.68
C PHE A 31 -17.59 2.17 -8.30
N LYS A 32 -16.93 3.33 -8.18
CA LYS A 32 -17.61 4.61 -7.92
C LYS A 32 -18.67 4.91 -9.00
N ASN A 33 -18.34 4.71 -10.28
CA ASN A 33 -19.24 4.96 -11.40
C ASN A 33 -20.52 4.09 -11.39
N GLU A 34 -20.48 2.95 -10.72
CA GLU A 34 -21.63 2.07 -10.48
C GLU A 34 -22.37 2.40 -9.15
N GLY A 35 -21.92 3.42 -8.42
CA GLY A 35 -22.59 3.90 -7.20
C GLY A 35 -22.13 3.21 -5.92
N TYR A 36 -21.03 2.49 -5.93
CA TYR A 36 -20.42 1.95 -4.71
C TYR A 36 -19.68 3.04 -3.93
N ASN A 37 -19.74 2.97 -2.60
CA ASN A 37 -18.93 3.79 -1.72
C ASN A 37 -17.50 3.21 -1.66
N VAL A 38 -16.55 3.91 -2.26
CA VAL A 38 -15.16 3.43 -2.44
C VAL A 38 -14.21 4.24 -1.56
N LEU A 39 -13.29 3.55 -0.88
CA LEU A 39 -12.12 4.15 -0.27
C LEU A 39 -10.87 3.66 -1.01
N LEU A 40 -10.10 4.58 -1.56
CA LEU A 40 -8.76 4.30 -2.11
C LEU A 40 -7.69 4.70 -1.09
N ILE A 41 -6.83 3.77 -0.72
CA ILE A 41 -5.73 4.00 0.21
C ILE A 41 -4.41 3.92 -0.54
N ASP A 42 -3.67 5.04 -0.56
CA ASP A 42 -2.33 5.12 -1.11
C ASP A 42 -1.31 4.74 -0.02
N GLY A 43 -0.80 3.53 -0.12
CA GLY A 43 0.23 2.97 0.75
C GLY A 43 1.63 3.00 0.13
N ASP A 44 1.83 3.59 -1.06
CA ASP A 44 3.15 3.93 -1.58
C ASP A 44 3.64 5.23 -0.90
N VAL A 45 3.91 5.12 0.39
CA VAL A 45 4.17 6.29 1.25
C VAL A 45 5.47 7.04 0.92
N GLU A 46 6.38 6.43 0.17
CA GLU A 46 7.60 7.08 -0.32
C GLU A 46 7.30 7.98 -1.53
N ASN A 47 6.34 7.59 -2.37
CA ASN A 47 5.97 8.30 -3.59
C ASN A 47 4.45 8.30 -3.82
N PRO A 48 3.64 8.87 -2.88
CA PRO A 48 2.19 8.88 -3.02
C PRO A 48 1.77 9.68 -4.25
N ASN A 49 0.98 9.07 -5.13
CA ASN A 49 0.65 9.67 -6.42
C ASN A 49 -0.79 9.42 -6.90
N THR A 50 -1.61 8.72 -6.14
CA THR A 50 -3.02 8.48 -6.47
C THR A 50 -3.80 9.79 -6.67
N TYR A 51 -3.57 10.79 -5.83
CA TYR A 51 -4.21 12.10 -5.92
C TYR A 51 -3.83 12.87 -7.18
N LEU A 52 -2.58 12.69 -7.68
CA LEU A 52 -2.11 13.32 -8.92
C LEU A 52 -2.85 12.75 -10.14
N LEU A 53 -3.08 11.43 -10.18
CA LEU A 53 -3.84 10.78 -11.24
C LEU A 53 -5.34 11.17 -11.24
N LEU A 54 -5.81 11.77 -10.15
CA LEU A 54 -7.17 12.28 -10.00
C LEU A 54 -7.23 13.81 -10.12
N ASN A 55 -6.11 14.47 -10.49
CA ASN A 55 -5.98 15.92 -10.53
C ASN A 55 -6.43 16.61 -9.24
N GLY A 56 -6.18 15.97 -8.11
CA GLY A 56 -6.62 16.40 -6.79
C GLY A 56 -5.53 17.05 -5.96
N LYS A 57 -5.90 17.44 -4.72
CA LYS A 57 -4.99 18.03 -3.74
C LYS A 57 -5.04 17.24 -2.44
N LEU A 58 -3.91 17.27 -1.72
CA LEU A 58 -3.83 16.69 -0.38
C LEU A 58 -4.47 17.64 0.64
N GLU A 59 -5.40 17.10 1.44
CA GLU A 59 -6.11 17.85 2.48
C GLU A 59 -6.03 17.11 3.82
N ASN A 60 -6.45 17.78 4.91
CA ASN A 60 -6.53 17.22 6.26
C ASN A 60 -5.23 16.51 6.70
N LYS A 61 -4.11 17.23 6.57
CA LYS A 61 -2.77 16.75 6.94
C LYS A 61 -2.69 16.46 8.44
N ILE A 62 -2.28 15.24 8.81
CA ILE A 62 -2.07 14.81 10.19
C ILE A 62 -0.66 14.24 10.32
N GLU A 63 0.10 14.70 11.32
CA GLU A 63 1.43 14.16 11.60
C GLU A 63 1.36 12.73 12.15
N VAL A 64 2.31 11.89 11.74
CA VAL A 64 2.49 10.55 12.27
C VAL A 64 3.65 10.55 13.26
N PRO A 65 3.36 10.52 14.58
CA PRO A 65 4.38 10.48 15.60
C PRO A 65 4.94 9.06 15.75
N PHE A 66 6.25 8.97 15.89
CA PHE A 66 6.95 7.72 16.12
C PHE A 66 7.71 7.80 17.46
N PHE A 67 7.55 6.79 18.31
CA PHE A 67 8.21 6.74 19.60
C PHE A 67 9.73 6.68 19.47
N MET A 68 10.41 7.55 20.22
CA MET A 68 11.86 7.55 20.41
C MET A 68 12.17 7.61 21.90
N PRO A 69 13.07 6.74 22.43
CA PRO A 69 13.44 6.83 23.83
C PRO A 69 14.36 8.04 24.08
N GLN A 70 14.00 8.87 25.05
CA GLN A 70 14.88 9.90 25.61
C GLN A 70 15.45 9.41 26.94
N ILE A 71 16.77 9.25 27.02
CA ILE A 71 17.43 8.77 28.23
C ILE A 71 17.70 9.96 29.14
N LEU A 72 17.22 9.89 30.39
CA LEU A 72 17.47 10.85 31.45
C LEU A 72 18.76 10.47 32.18
N GLU A 73 19.81 11.23 31.93
CA GLU A 73 21.17 10.92 32.41
C GLU A 73 21.26 10.96 33.95
N ASP A 74 20.51 11.89 34.57
CA ASP A 74 20.44 12.07 36.02
C ASP A 74 19.77 10.91 36.78
N ARG A 75 18.99 10.08 36.07
CA ARG A 75 18.28 8.91 36.62
C ARG A 75 18.88 7.58 36.21
N CYS A 76 19.74 7.58 35.18
CA CYS A 76 20.26 6.35 34.60
C CYS A 76 21.31 5.70 35.53
N SER A 77 20.97 4.52 36.07
CA SER A 77 21.92 3.71 36.88
C SER A 77 22.97 2.98 36.01
N LYS A 78 22.96 3.19 34.71
CA LYS A 78 23.91 2.57 33.76
C LYS A 78 23.89 1.03 33.76
N CYS A 79 22.77 0.41 34.08
CA CYS A 79 22.63 -1.05 34.22
C CYS A 79 22.65 -1.82 32.89
N GLY A 80 22.56 -1.15 31.73
CA GLY A 80 22.62 -1.76 30.40
C GLY A 80 21.38 -2.56 29.98
N LEU A 81 20.36 -2.76 30.84
CA LEU A 81 19.18 -3.60 30.55
C LEU A 81 18.45 -3.20 29.27
N CYS A 82 18.29 -1.90 29.02
CA CYS A 82 17.62 -1.39 27.83
C CYS A 82 18.35 -1.74 26.53
N SER A 83 19.68 -1.77 26.55
CA SER A 83 20.53 -2.18 25.42
C SER A 83 20.46 -3.69 25.20
N GLN A 84 20.64 -4.48 26.28
CA GLN A 84 20.63 -5.94 26.22
C GLN A 84 19.33 -6.52 25.64
N ASN A 85 18.19 -5.84 25.89
CA ASN A 85 16.86 -6.26 25.44
C ASN A 85 16.40 -5.55 24.16
N CYS A 86 17.23 -4.73 23.53
CA CYS A 86 16.89 -4.04 22.30
C CYS A 86 17.03 -4.95 21.09
N ALA A 87 15.94 -5.53 20.58
CA ALA A 87 15.96 -6.44 19.45
C ALA A 87 16.50 -5.81 18.15
N SER A 88 16.33 -4.49 17.99
CA SER A 88 16.86 -3.74 16.84
C SER A 88 18.28 -3.20 17.06
N HIS A 89 18.91 -3.51 18.22
CA HIS A 89 20.24 -3.02 18.59
C HIS A 89 20.42 -1.50 18.49
N ALA A 90 19.32 -0.75 18.69
CA ALA A 90 19.31 0.70 18.57
C ALA A 90 19.93 1.43 19.77
N LEU A 91 20.18 0.74 20.89
CA LEU A 91 20.81 1.29 22.08
C LEU A 91 22.20 0.68 22.25
N LEU A 92 23.22 1.46 21.95
CA LEU A 92 24.61 1.06 22.17
C LEU A 92 24.98 1.29 23.63
N TYR A 93 25.45 0.26 24.32
CA TYR A 93 25.95 0.34 25.70
C TYR A 93 27.42 -0.04 25.76
N ILE A 94 28.19 0.80 26.44
CA ILE A 94 29.59 0.53 26.82
C ILE A 94 29.60 0.55 28.36
N ASP A 95 30.32 -0.37 28.96
CA ASP A 95 30.33 -0.54 30.41
C ASP A 95 30.51 0.79 31.16
N ASP A 96 29.70 0.98 32.22
CA ASP A 96 29.63 2.18 33.04
C ASP A 96 29.23 3.49 32.29
N SER A 97 28.71 3.37 31.06
CA SER A 97 28.25 4.54 30.31
C SER A 97 26.74 4.62 30.24
N ILE A 98 26.24 5.79 29.88
CA ILE A 98 24.83 5.98 29.50
C ILE A 98 24.65 5.40 28.09
N PRO A 99 23.61 4.56 27.85
CA PRO A 99 23.35 4.02 26.54
C PRO A 99 23.14 5.10 25.48
N ILE A 100 23.77 4.95 24.32
CA ILE A 100 23.66 5.89 23.19
C ILE A 100 22.59 5.38 22.23
N LEU A 101 21.61 6.23 21.90
CA LEU A 101 20.55 5.91 20.95
C LEU A 101 21.04 6.11 19.50
N MET A 102 21.05 5.02 18.74
CA MET A 102 21.15 5.05 17.27
C MET A 102 19.74 5.16 16.68
N SER A 103 19.27 6.37 16.51
CA SER A 103 17.87 6.66 16.18
C SER A 103 17.39 6.02 14.89
N SER A 104 18.28 5.84 13.89
CA SER A 104 17.96 5.17 12.61
C SER A 104 17.61 3.69 12.76
N LEU A 105 18.12 3.02 13.80
CA LEU A 105 17.87 1.60 14.07
C LEU A 105 16.65 1.37 14.97
N CYS A 106 16.14 2.40 15.64
CA CYS A 106 15.04 2.24 16.59
C CYS A 106 13.74 1.85 15.88
N SER A 107 13.15 0.73 16.30
CA SER A 107 11.85 0.25 15.80
C SER A 107 10.64 0.82 16.54
N GLY A 108 10.85 1.69 17.56
CA GLY A 108 9.75 2.30 18.31
C GLY A 108 8.96 1.35 19.24
N CYS A 109 9.45 0.15 19.50
CA CYS A 109 8.73 -0.91 20.23
C CYS A 109 8.45 -0.60 21.72
N LYS A 110 9.00 0.47 22.27
CA LYS A 110 8.81 0.94 23.67
C LYS A 110 9.31 -0.02 24.75
N LEU A 111 9.98 -1.12 24.41
CA LEU A 111 10.43 -2.11 25.39
C LEU A 111 11.41 -1.47 26.40
N CYS A 112 12.40 -0.72 25.92
CA CYS A 112 13.39 -0.03 26.76
C CYS A 112 12.75 0.89 27.81
N TYR A 113 11.67 1.60 27.43
CA TYR A 113 10.88 2.43 28.34
C TYR A 113 10.21 1.59 29.43
N LYS A 114 9.63 0.44 29.05
CA LYS A 114 8.86 -0.40 29.99
C LYS A 114 9.73 -1.17 30.98
N ILE A 115 10.96 -1.54 30.60
CA ILE A 115 11.83 -2.39 31.43
C ILE A 115 12.83 -1.61 32.29
N CYS A 116 12.89 -0.29 32.13
CA CYS A 116 13.84 0.54 32.88
C CYS A 116 13.48 0.57 34.38
N PRO A 117 14.32 0.01 35.29
CA PRO A 117 13.99 -0.06 36.71
C PRO A 117 13.99 1.33 37.38
N GLU A 118 14.79 2.27 36.84
CA GLU A 118 14.93 3.62 37.37
C GLU A 118 13.96 4.64 36.74
N ASN A 119 13.09 4.17 35.80
CA ASN A 119 12.27 5.06 34.99
C ASN A 119 13.09 6.18 34.33
N ALA A 120 14.33 5.87 33.93
CA ALA A 120 15.28 6.81 33.34
C ALA A 120 15.09 6.98 31.83
N ILE A 121 14.01 6.46 31.26
CA ILE A 121 13.69 6.62 29.82
C ILE A 121 12.33 7.26 29.70
N ASN A 122 12.29 8.46 29.14
CA ASN A 122 11.04 9.14 28.80
C ASN A 122 10.59 8.79 27.39
N PRO A 123 9.26 8.72 27.14
CA PRO A 123 8.74 8.70 25.80
C PRO A 123 8.95 10.07 25.14
N ASP A 124 9.65 10.06 24.02
CA ASP A 124 9.70 11.19 23.09
C ASP A 124 9.10 10.76 21.74
N PHE A 125 8.71 11.71 20.91
CA PHE A 125 8.08 11.43 19.64
C PHE A 125 8.68 12.26 18.51
N LYS A 126 9.05 11.59 17.43
CA LYS A 126 9.54 12.21 16.22
C LYS A 126 8.48 12.06 15.12
N THR A 127 8.16 13.11 14.40
CA THR A 127 7.33 13.00 13.19
C THR A 127 8.09 12.28 12.10
N ILE A 128 7.57 11.12 11.66
CA ILE A 128 8.16 10.30 10.60
C ILE A 128 7.50 10.54 9.23
N GLY A 129 6.36 11.19 9.21
CA GLY A 129 5.59 11.49 8.00
C GLY A 129 4.21 12.01 8.32
N TRP A 130 3.32 11.90 7.36
CA TRP A 130 1.97 12.43 7.45
C TRP A 130 0.95 11.47 6.86
N THR A 131 -0.30 11.60 7.30
CA THR A 131 -1.46 11.05 6.61
C THR A 131 -2.36 12.18 6.14
N TYR A 132 -3.07 11.95 5.04
CA TYR A 132 -4.03 12.88 4.46
C TYR A 132 -5.34 12.15 4.22
N SER A 133 -6.46 12.81 4.49
CA SER A 133 -7.78 12.33 4.08
C SER A 133 -8.41 13.38 3.18
N THR A 134 -8.74 13.00 1.96
CA THR A 134 -9.30 13.92 0.97
C THR A 134 -10.41 13.23 0.18
N GLU A 135 -11.26 14.02 -0.45
CA GLU A 135 -12.28 13.55 -1.37
C GLU A 135 -12.06 14.23 -2.72
N ILE A 136 -11.95 13.43 -3.77
CA ILE A 136 -11.71 13.91 -5.13
C ILE A 136 -12.77 13.28 -6.02
N SER A 137 -13.61 14.12 -6.65
CA SER A 137 -14.70 13.65 -7.54
C SER A 137 -15.54 12.54 -6.88
N ASP A 138 -16.01 12.73 -5.65
CA ASP A 138 -16.78 11.77 -4.84
C ASP A 138 -16.07 10.42 -4.58
N LEU A 139 -14.75 10.36 -4.71
CA LEU A 139 -13.92 9.25 -4.31
C LEU A 139 -13.19 9.60 -3.02
N SER A 140 -13.40 8.83 -1.96
CA SER A 140 -12.67 9.01 -0.70
C SER A 140 -11.26 8.46 -0.83
N LEU A 141 -10.27 9.26 -0.40
CA LEU A 141 -8.85 8.88 -0.38
C LEU A 141 -8.27 9.00 1.03
N LEU A 142 -7.43 8.03 1.38
CA LEU A 142 -6.55 8.08 2.54
C LEU A 142 -5.12 7.84 2.05
N ILE A 143 -4.22 8.78 2.31
CA ILE A 143 -2.89 8.81 1.69
C ILE A 143 -1.83 8.91 2.78
N GLY A 144 -0.78 8.10 2.70
CA GLY A 144 0.40 8.20 3.55
C GLY A 144 1.54 8.89 2.82
N GLU A 145 2.32 9.71 3.54
CA GLU A 145 3.53 10.34 3.01
C GLU A 145 4.65 10.22 4.04
N LEU A 146 5.74 9.59 3.64
CA LEU A 146 6.94 9.45 4.44
C LEU A 146 7.76 10.76 4.41
N LYS A 147 8.29 11.18 5.54
CA LYS A 147 9.17 12.35 5.59
C LYS A 147 10.46 12.07 4.80
N PRO A 148 10.97 13.02 4.00
CA PRO A 148 12.23 12.85 3.29
C PRO A 148 13.38 12.40 4.21
N SER A 149 14.15 11.41 3.74
CA SER A 149 15.26 10.79 4.47
C SER A 149 14.83 9.95 5.70
N GLU A 150 13.55 9.62 5.84
CA GLU A 150 13.05 8.66 6.82
C GLU A 150 12.96 7.26 6.17
N ALA A 151 13.14 6.20 6.96
CA ALA A 151 13.16 4.82 6.47
C ALA A 151 12.01 3.95 7.06
N ARG A 152 11.09 4.55 7.80
CA ARG A 152 10.04 3.84 8.55
C ARG A 152 8.69 3.86 7.84
N SER A 153 8.68 3.46 6.56
CA SER A 153 7.46 3.40 5.73
C SER A 153 6.35 2.57 6.41
N ALA A 154 6.70 1.43 7.01
CA ALA A 154 5.77 0.58 7.73
C ALA A 154 5.00 1.34 8.84
N GLY A 155 5.64 2.26 9.56
CA GLY A 155 4.97 3.05 10.60
C GLY A 155 3.89 4.01 10.06
N ILE A 156 4.04 4.51 8.83
CA ILE A 156 3.00 5.29 8.16
C ILE A 156 1.86 4.37 7.72
N VAL A 157 2.18 3.20 7.15
CA VAL A 157 1.17 2.22 6.72
C VAL A 157 0.37 1.69 7.90
N GLU A 158 1.00 1.40 9.04
CA GLU A 158 0.31 1.05 10.29
C GLU A 158 -0.69 2.14 10.69
N LYS A 159 -0.31 3.43 10.56
CA LYS A 159 -1.21 4.55 10.85
C LYS A 159 -2.36 4.66 9.87
N LEU A 160 -2.15 4.38 8.58
CA LEU A 160 -3.25 4.29 7.59
C LEU A 160 -4.24 3.19 7.96
N ILE A 161 -3.75 2.02 8.35
CA ILE A 161 -4.59 0.90 8.79
C ILE A 161 -5.36 1.26 10.07
N GLU A 162 -4.71 1.87 11.06
CA GLU A 162 -5.36 2.36 12.29
C GLU A 162 -6.48 3.36 11.97
N ASN A 163 -6.24 4.31 11.07
CA ASN A 163 -7.24 5.29 10.65
C ASN A 163 -8.43 4.60 9.98
N LEU A 164 -8.18 3.64 9.08
CA LEU A 164 -9.21 2.82 8.45
C LEU A 164 -10.05 2.05 9.48
N GLU A 165 -9.40 1.37 10.41
CA GLU A 165 -10.08 0.58 11.46
C GLU A 165 -10.94 1.47 12.35
N ASN A 166 -10.46 2.65 12.72
CA ASN A 166 -11.21 3.65 13.49
C ASN A 166 -12.45 4.16 12.72
N ASP A 167 -12.32 4.39 11.42
CA ASP A 167 -13.45 4.82 10.59
C ASP A 167 -14.50 3.71 10.47
N LEU A 168 -14.08 2.45 10.24
CA LEU A 168 -14.98 1.30 10.17
C LEU A 168 -15.64 0.97 11.53
N GLN A 169 -14.98 1.25 12.66
CA GLN A 169 -15.61 1.12 13.98
C GLN A 169 -16.70 2.14 14.21
N LYS A 170 -16.51 3.40 13.74
CA LYS A 170 -17.52 4.47 13.86
C LYS A 170 -18.69 4.25 12.90
N GLU A 171 -18.40 3.90 11.66
CA GLU A 171 -19.34 3.73 10.57
C GLU A 171 -19.07 2.43 9.79
N PRO A 172 -19.54 1.26 10.28
CA PRO A 172 -19.21 -0.05 9.69
C PRO A 172 -19.64 -0.25 8.23
N ASN A 173 -20.61 0.54 7.74
CA ASN A 173 -21.14 0.47 6.38
C ASN A 173 -20.76 1.69 5.53
N LYS A 174 -19.75 2.44 5.94
CA LYS A 174 -19.32 3.66 5.22
C LYS A 174 -18.83 3.36 3.81
N PHE A 175 -18.17 2.22 3.63
CA PHE A 175 -17.60 1.79 2.36
C PHE A 175 -18.13 0.40 1.97
N ASP A 176 -18.34 0.19 0.67
CA ASP A 176 -18.64 -1.11 0.07
C ASP A 176 -17.36 -1.85 -0.30
N ILE A 177 -16.36 -1.09 -0.79
CA ILE A 177 -15.06 -1.60 -1.21
C ILE A 177 -13.93 -0.65 -0.79
N ILE A 178 -12.81 -1.25 -0.40
CA ILE A 178 -11.56 -0.57 -0.05
C ILE A 178 -10.47 -1.10 -0.97
N ILE A 179 -9.73 -0.21 -1.60
CA ILE A 179 -8.66 -0.57 -2.52
C ILE A 179 -7.34 -0.02 -1.95
N PHE A 180 -6.37 -0.91 -1.74
CA PHE A 180 -5.00 -0.55 -1.39
C PHE A 180 -4.15 -0.46 -2.65
N ASP A 181 -3.50 0.68 -2.87
CA ASP A 181 -2.34 0.82 -3.76
C ASP A 181 -1.07 0.71 -2.93
N THR A 182 -0.13 -0.15 -3.32
CA THR A 182 1.07 -0.43 -2.52
C THR A 182 2.35 0.08 -3.15
N ALA A 183 3.36 0.32 -2.33
CA ALA A 183 4.74 0.44 -2.79
C ALA A 183 5.18 -0.78 -3.63
N PRO A 184 6.20 -0.65 -4.49
CA PRO A 184 6.77 -1.78 -5.19
C PRO A 184 7.60 -2.67 -4.25
N GLY A 185 7.64 -3.97 -4.53
CA GLY A 185 8.46 -4.93 -3.79
C GLY A 185 7.68 -5.70 -2.73
N ALA A 186 8.41 -6.49 -1.93
CA ALA A 186 7.89 -7.36 -0.87
C ALA A 186 8.45 -6.92 0.50
N HIS A 187 8.25 -5.66 0.86
CA HIS A 187 8.71 -5.05 2.10
C HIS A 187 7.61 -5.07 3.17
N CYS A 188 7.96 -4.75 4.42
CA CYS A 188 7.03 -4.83 5.56
C CYS A 188 5.77 -3.96 5.41
N ASP A 189 5.86 -2.81 4.76
CA ASP A 189 4.73 -1.93 4.45
C ASP A 189 3.74 -2.58 3.48
N VAL A 190 4.24 -3.27 2.45
CA VAL A 190 3.43 -4.05 1.50
C VAL A 190 2.80 -5.27 2.20
N GLU A 191 3.57 -5.98 3.03
CA GLU A 191 3.10 -7.11 3.84
C GLU A 191 1.89 -6.72 4.70
N LEU A 192 1.96 -5.58 5.39
CA LEU A 192 0.87 -5.09 6.23
C LEU A 192 -0.44 -4.87 5.46
N LEU A 193 -0.37 -4.31 4.24
CA LEU A 193 -1.55 -4.08 3.40
C LEU A 193 -2.10 -5.38 2.81
N ILE A 194 -1.22 -6.29 2.38
CA ILE A 194 -1.62 -7.63 1.91
C ILE A 194 -2.31 -8.39 3.05
N ASP A 195 -1.76 -8.37 4.26
CA ASP A 195 -2.36 -9.08 5.40
C ASP A 195 -3.76 -8.58 5.75
N LYS A 196 -4.02 -7.30 5.60
CA LYS A 196 -5.35 -6.69 5.84
C LYS A 196 -6.35 -6.90 4.71
N SER A 197 -5.92 -7.36 3.53
CA SER A 197 -6.79 -7.52 2.37
C SER A 197 -7.55 -8.86 2.36
N ASP A 198 -8.69 -8.90 1.67
CA ASP A 198 -9.42 -10.14 1.38
C ASP A 198 -8.83 -10.87 0.17
N ILE A 199 -8.44 -10.11 -0.86
CA ILE A 199 -7.82 -10.61 -2.09
C ILE A 199 -6.69 -9.70 -2.55
N VAL A 200 -5.76 -10.26 -3.34
CA VAL A 200 -4.59 -9.55 -3.84
C VAL A 200 -4.54 -9.60 -5.37
N ILE A 201 -4.21 -8.48 -5.99
CA ILE A 201 -4.04 -8.35 -7.45
C ILE A 201 -2.60 -7.89 -7.73
N PRO A 202 -1.66 -8.82 -7.97
CA PRO A 202 -0.33 -8.47 -8.43
C PRO A 202 -0.36 -7.94 -9.86
N ILE A 203 0.30 -6.80 -10.10
CA ILE A 203 0.48 -6.22 -11.44
C ILE A 203 1.88 -6.55 -11.93
N THR A 204 1.98 -7.13 -13.12
CA THR A 204 3.25 -7.47 -13.75
C THR A 204 3.27 -7.09 -15.24
N GLU A 205 4.43 -7.25 -15.87
CA GLU A 205 4.64 -7.05 -17.30
C GLU A 205 5.16 -8.33 -17.94
N PRO A 206 4.88 -8.61 -19.22
CA PRO A 206 5.35 -9.82 -19.91
C PRO A 206 6.83 -9.68 -20.27
N THR A 207 7.70 -9.68 -19.25
CA THR A 207 9.15 -9.61 -19.34
C THR A 207 9.79 -10.61 -18.38
N ARG A 208 11.03 -11.04 -18.65
CA ARG A 208 11.76 -11.95 -17.74
C ARG A 208 11.92 -11.35 -16.34
N PHE A 209 12.17 -10.04 -16.26
CA PHE A 209 12.26 -9.36 -14.96
C PHE A 209 10.89 -9.27 -14.27
N GLY A 210 9.82 -8.97 -15.04
CA GLY A 210 8.44 -8.97 -14.53
C GLY A 210 8.05 -10.32 -13.93
N LYS A 211 8.46 -11.43 -14.55
CA LYS A 211 8.21 -12.79 -14.03
C LYS A 211 8.96 -13.04 -12.70
N LEU A 212 10.24 -12.66 -12.64
CA LEU A 212 11.04 -12.83 -11.42
C LEU A 212 10.46 -12.03 -10.24
N ASP A 213 10.09 -10.78 -10.51
CA ASP A 213 9.51 -9.90 -9.49
C ASP A 213 8.10 -10.35 -9.07
N LEU A 214 7.31 -10.89 -10.01
CA LEU A 214 6.02 -11.51 -9.70
C LEU A 214 6.18 -12.71 -8.77
N GLY A 215 7.19 -13.57 -9.00
CA GLY A 215 7.46 -14.73 -8.15
C GLY A 215 7.68 -14.33 -6.69
N ARG A 216 8.46 -13.28 -6.43
CA ARG A 216 8.72 -12.77 -5.07
C ARG A 216 7.44 -12.30 -4.36
N ILE A 217 6.57 -11.60 -5.09
CA ILE A 217 5.29 -11.15 -4.53
C ILE A 217 4.36 -12.33 -4.27
N ILE A 218 4.31 -13.31 -5.17
CA ILE A 218 3.50 -14.53 -4.99
C ILE A 218 3.98 -15.33 -3.76
N GLU A 219 5.29 -15.42 -3.53
CA GLU A 219 5.82 -16.04 -2.31
C GLU A 219 5.30 -15.37 -1.05
N LEU A 220 5.32 -14.03 -0.98
CA LEU A 220 4.77 -13.28 0.14
C LEU A 220 3.25 -13.50 0.29
N ILE A 221 2.48 -13.45 -0.80
CA ILE A 221 1.03 -13.67 -0.79
C ILE A 221 0.69 -15.07 -0.28
N ASN A 222 1.46 -16.08 -0.70
CA ASN A 222 1.28 -17.48 -0.27
C ASN A 222 1.62 -17.66 1.23
N LEU A 223 2.67 -16.99 1.73
CA LEU A 223 3.00 -16.98 3.16
C LEU A 223 1.85 -16.40 4.00
N LEU A 224 1.19 -15.36 3.50
CA LEU A 224 0.04 -14.73 4.14
C LEU A 224 -1.29 -15.46 3.85
N LYS A 225 -1.26 -16.53 3.05
CA LYS A 225 -2.43 -17.37 2.70
C LYS A 225 -3.58 -16.56 2.08
N LYS A 226 -3.25 -15.62 1.19
CA LYS A 226 -4.23 -14.79 0.49
C LYS A 226 -4.53 -15.35 -0.90
N ASP A 227 -5.78 -15.22 -1.33
CA ASP A 227 -6.17 -15.49 -2.71
C ASP A 227 -5.68 -14.37 -3.63
N TYR A 228 -5.22 -14.73 -4.83
CA TYR A 228 -4.75 -13.75 -5.80
C TYR A 228 -5.06 -14.13 -7.26
N LYS A 229 -5.15 -13.10 -8.10
CA LYS A 229 -5.15 -13.19 -9.56
C LYS A 229 -4.33 -12.05 -10.15
N VAL A 230 -3.54 -12.34 -11.17
CA VAL A 230 -2.57 -11.42 -11.74
C VAL A 230 -3.20 -10.57 -12.84
N ILE A 231 -2.85 -9.29 -12.92
CA ILE A 231 -3.05 -8.45 -14.12
C ILE A 231 -1.72 -8.33 -14.85
N VAL A 232 -1.73 -8.63 -16.16
CA VAL A 232 -0.58 -8.47 -17.05
C VAL A 232 -0.70 -7.13 -17.77
N ASN A 233 0.03 -6.12 -17.30
CA ASN A 233 0.05 -4.80 -17.92
C ASN A 233 1.03 -4.75 -19.09
N ARG A 234 0.82 -3.79 -20.01
CA ARG A 234 1.64 -3.64 -21.23
C ARG A 234 1.74 -4.93 -22.03
N SER A 235 0.64 -5.68 -22.09
CA SER A 235 0.61 -7.05 -22.64
C SER A 235 0.94 -7.13 -24.12
N SER A 236 0.89 -6.02 -24.86
CA SER A 236 1.30 -5.94 -26.27
C SER A 236 2.79 -5.65 -26.49
N LEU A 237 3.62 -5.65 -25.42
CA LEU A 237 5.07 -5.61 -25.59
C LEU A 237 5.56 -6.79 -26.42
N LEU A 238 6.39 -6.49 -27.43
CA LEU A 238 6.74 -7.42 -28.50
C LEU A 238 7.39 -8.73 -28.01
N GLY A 239 6.86 -9.83 -28.51
CA GLY A 239 7.59 -11.09 -28.64
C GLY A 239 7.57 -12.05 -27.44
N TYR A 240 6.99 -11.70 -26.29
CA TYR A 240 7.03 -12.58 -25.11
C TYR A 240 5.66 -12.84 -24.45
N LYS A 241 4.58 -12.17 -24.87
CA LYS A 241 3.25 -12.29 -24.24
C LYS A 241 2.74 -13.73 -24.17
N ASP A 242 2.71 -14.41 -25.31
CA ASP A 242 2.10 -15.75 -25.40
C ASP A 242 2.90 -16.77 -24.59
N GLN A 243 4.23 -16.69 -24.67
CA GLN A 243 5.11 -17.52 -23.84
C GLN A 243 4.92 -17.21 -22.36
N PHE A 244 4.86 -15.92 -21.97
CA PHE A 244 4.65 -15.49 -20.59
C PHE A 244 3.33 -16.01 -20.03
N LEU A 245 2.23 -15.90 -20.78
CA LEU A 245 0.92 -16.42 -20.37
C LEU A 245 0.91 -17.95 -20.25
N ALA A 246 1.57 -18.66 -21.18
CA ALA A 246 1.74 -20.11 -21.10
C ALA A 246 2.52 -20.51 -19.83
N GLU A 247 3.61 -19.81 -19.52
CA GLU A 247 4.40 -20.05 -18.30
C GLU A 247 3.58 -19.81 -17.03
N LEU A 248 2.74 -18.76 -16.97
CA LEU A 248 1.84 -18.52 -15.84
C LEU A 248 0.81 -19.65 -15.69
N GLN A 249 0.29 -20.15 -16.82
CA GLN A 249 -0.66 -21.27 -16.82
C GLN A 249 -0.02 -22.57 -16.33
N GLU A 250 1.20 -22.89 -16.76
CA GLU A 250 1.97 -24.04 -16.29
C GLU A 250 2.20 -23.99 -14.77
N GLU A 251 2.44 -22.80 -14.24
CA GLU A 251 2.60 -22.56 -12.79
C GLU A 251 1.26 -22.45 -12.03
N ASN A 252 0.11 -22.68 -12.69
CA ASN A 252 -1.24 -22.53 -12.14
C ASN A 252 -1.55 -21.13 -11.62
N ILE A 253 -0.90 -20.10 -12.14
CA ILE A 253 -1.14 -18.69 -11.79
C ILE A 253 -2.32 -18.18 -12.60
N LYS A 254 -3.40 -17.79 -11.91
CA LYS A 254 -4.62 -17.28 -12.56
C LYS A 254 -4.43 -15.82 -12.98
N VAL A 255 -4.76 -15.53 -14.22
CA VAL A 255 -4.78 -14.17 -14.78
C VAL A 255 -6.20 -13.60 -14.69
N LEU A 256 -6.34 -12.42 -14.08
CA LEU A 256 -7.60 -11.67 -13.99
C LEU A 256 -7.93 -11.01 -15.34
N GLY A 257 -6.91 -10.52 -16.02
CA GLY A 257 -6.96 -9.92 -17.33
C GLY A 257 -5.61 -9.31 -17.74
N ASP A 258 -5.56 -8.78 -18.95
CA ASP A 258 -4.37 -8.12 -19.48
C ASP A 258 -4.71 -6.75 -20.07
N ILE A 259 -3.78 -5.81 -19.93
CA ILE A 259 -3.91 -4.43 -20.39
C ILE A 259 -2.86 -4.20 -21.48
N PRO A 260 -3.26 -3.89 -22.72
CA PRO A 260 -2.30 -3.61 -23.79
C PRO A 260 -1.60 -2.27 -23.59
N MET A 261 -0.53 -2.03 -24.35
CA MET A 261 -0.04 -0.66 -24.56
C MET A 261 -1.09 0.12 -25.36
N ASP A 262 -1.53 1.24 -24.83
CA ASP A 262 -2.58 2.05 -25.41
C ASP A 262 -2.27 3.54 -25.19
N SER A 263 -2.44 4.37 -26.23
CA SER A 263 -2.16 5.80 -26.18
C SER A 263 -3.08 6.52 -25.20
N ASP A 264 -4.37 6.14 -25.13
CA ASP A 264 -5.34 6.76 -24.23
C ASP A 264 -4.95 6.52 -22.76
N ILE A 265 -4.35 5.34 -22.45
CA ILE A 265 -3.81 5.07 -21.12
C ILE A 265 -2.63 6.01 -20.81
N VAL A 266 -1.72 6.19 -21.76
CA VAL A 266 -0.57 7.09 -21.58
C VAL A 266 -1.03 8.53 -21.42
N ASP A 267 -1.93 8.98 -22.26
CA ASP A 267 -2.48 10.34 -22.21
C ASP A 267 -3.23 10.58 -20.90
N SER A 268 -4.05 9.62 -20.44
CA SER A 268 -4.78 9.69 -19.17
C SER A 268 -3.82 9.87 -17.98
N TYR A 269 -2.73 9.10 -17.98
CA TYR A 269 -1.69 9.20 -16.96
C TYR A 269 -0.99 10.55 -16.98
N CYS A 270 -0.61 11.06 -18.19
CA CYS A 270 0.11 12.31 -18.33
C CYS A 270 -0.70 13.54 -17.90
N ILE A 271 -2.01 13.52 -18.12
CA ILE A 271 -2.88 14.67 -17.79
C ILE A 271 -3.56 14.56 -16.42
N GLY A 272 -3.35 13.45 -15.68
CA GLY A 272 -3.97 13.23 -14.37
C GLY A 272 -5.50 13.09 -14.44
N LYS A 273 -6.00 12.40 -15.47
CA LYS A 273 -7.43 12.08 -15.62
C LYS A 273 -7.59 10.58 -15.84
N PRO A 274 -8.25 9.84 -14.94
CA PRO A 274 -8.38 8.40 -15.09
C PRO A 274 -9.07 8.02 -16.39
N LEU A 275 -8.59 6.97 -17.07
CA LEU A 275 -9.16 6.48 -18.32
C LEU A 275 -10.64 6.09 -18.15
N MET A 276 -11.00 5.51 -17.01
CA MET A 276 -12.35 5.00 -16.74
C MET A 276 -13.31 6.04 -16.13
N ASP A 277 -12.89 7.30 -16.01
CA ASP A 277 -13.79 8.37 -15.60
C ASP A 277 -14.71 8.74 -16.77
N LYS A 278 -16.04 8.77 -16.52
CA LYS A 278 -17.06 9.06 -17.55
C LYS A 278 -16.97 10.47 -18.16
N GLU A 279 -16.34 11.40 -17.43
CA GLU A 279 -16.24 12.80 -17.83
C GLU A 279 -14.92 13.16 -18.53
N ASN A 280 -14.02 12.19 -18.72
CA ASN A 280 -12.66 12.42 -19.19
C ASN A 280 -12.54 12.71 -20.69
N GLY A 281 -13.51 12.30 -21.50
CA GLY A 281 -13.52 12.47 -22.95
C GLY A 281 -12.67 11.46 -23.75
N PHE A 282 -12.15 10.40 -23.12
CA PHE A 282 -11.44 9.33 -23.81
C PHE A 282 -12.36 8.40 -24.60
N ASN A 283 -11.80 7.65 -25.53
CA ASN A 283 -12.53 6.74 -26.40
C ASN A 283 -12.95 5.46 -25.65
N ASN A 284 -14.25 5.32 -25.39
CA ASN A 284 -14.81 4.13 -24.74
C ASN A 284 -14.66 2.83 -25.55
N ASN A 285 -14.21 2.89 -26.79
CA ASN A 285 -13.91 1.74 -27.65
C ASN A 285 -12.39 1.51 -27.77
N GLY A 286 -11.55 2.25 -27.07
CA GLY A 286 -10.10 2.04 -27.02
C GLY A 286 -9.74 0.70 -26.40
N ALA A 287 -8.62 0.13 -26.82
CA ALA A 287 -8.17 -1.18 -26.33
C ALA A 287 -7.96 -1.18 -24.80
N GLY A 288 -7.42 -0.08 -24.26
CA GLY A 288 -7.25 0.11 -22.82
C GLY A 288 -8.57 0.14 -22.07
N PHE A 289 -9.56 0.86 -22.57
CA PHE A 289 -10.90 0.94 -21.96
C PHE A 289 -11.58 -0.43 -21.94
N ILE A 290 -11.53 -1.19 -23.06
CA ILE A 290 -12.09 -2.55 -23.14
C ILE A 290 -11.39 -3.48 -22.16
N ALA A 291 -10.07 -3.39 -22.05
CA ALA A 291 -9.28 -4.21 -21.12
C ALA A 291 -9.67 -3.95 -19.68
N PHE A 292 -9.76 -2.69 -19.25
CA PHE A 292 -10.20 -2.33 -17.90
C PHE A 292 -11.63 -2.80 -17.63
N THR A 293 -12.54 -2.67 -18.59
CA THR A 293 -13.93 -3.14 -18.45
C THR A 293 -13.97 -4.64 -18.21
N HIS A 294 -13.20 -5.42 -18.99
CA HIS A 294 -13.13 -6.87 -18.81
C HIS A 294 -12.52 -7.28 -17.46
N ILE A 295 -11.44 -6.61 -17.04
CA ILE A 295 -10.82 -6.83 -15.72
C ILE A 295 -11.82 -6.55 -14.60
N TYR A 296 -12.55 -5.44 -14.69
CA TYR A 296 -13.54 -5.04 -13.70
C TYR A 296 -14.67 -6.07 -13.57
N GLU A 297 -15.23 -6.53 -14.68
CA GLU A 297 -16.27 -7.56 -14.69
C GLU A 297 -15.78 -8.88 -14.06
N ASN A 298 -14.55 -9.27 -14.34
CA ASN A 298 -13.95 -10.47 -13.74
C ASN A 298 -13.69 -10.26 -12.23
N LEU A 299 -13.32 -9.06 -11.83
CA LEU A 299 -13.11 -8.69 -10.42
C LEU A 299 -14.43 -8.70 -9.65
N LYS A 300 -15.50 -8.10 -10.20
CA LYS A 300 -16.85 -8.14 -9.59
C LYS A 300 -17.31 -9.57 -9.34
N LYS A 301 -17.18 -10.44 -10.35
CA LYS A 301 -17.52 -11.86 -10.20
C LYS A 301 -16.69 -12.55 -9.11
N TRP A 302 -15.41 -12.23 -9.01
CA TRP A 302 -14.53 -12.80 -7.98
C TRP A 302 -14.88 -12.31 -6.57
N LEU A 303 -15.26 -11.05 -6.44
CA LEU A 303 -15.69 -10.44 -5.17
C LEU A 303 -17.15 -10.74 -4.79
N GLU A 304 -17.90 -11.42 -5.69
CA GLU A 304 -19.34 -11.68 -5.53
C GLU A 304 -20.19 -10.40 -5.40
N PHE A 305 -19.78 -9.33 -6.10
CA PHE A 305 -20.63 -8.16 -6.34
C PHE A 305 -21.62 -8.45 -7.46
N ASN A 306 -22.90 -8.17 -7.22
CA ASN A 306 -23.96 -8.36 -8.21
C ASN A 306 -24.08 -7.17 -9.18
#